data_98dcc7cfd70452c3170628fc3ac6e512
#
_entry.id   98dcc7cfd70452c3170628fc3ac6e512
#
_cell.length_a   1.000
_cell.length_b   1.000
_cell.length_c   1.000
_cell.angle_alpha   90.00
_cell.angle_beta   90.00
_cell.angle_gamma   90.00
#
_symmetry.space_group_name_H-M   'P 1'
#
loop_
_entity.id
_entity.type
_entity.pdbx_description
1 polymer ?
#
loop_
_entity_poly.entity_id
_entity_poly.type
_entity_poly.pdbx_seq_one_letter_code
_entity_poly.pdbx_strand_id
1 'polypeptide(L)'
;MTGTILIRPSVQKRFDSLMEHGRVLFFSAPCGFGKTSLADVLLHGRNVLRLNVGTPDCAIPPAAPDWDILLIDDFQQLQEDEQQALCELIRSSPERRFVLLSRGAPPGCLMAFQYTGLMTVLTAEDLLFDRGDIRRLFDACGVKAADTEIDGILKESIGYPLGVVTTVQYMSDGKPFGPELVAQAFRQVFSYFEANIYRRFDLPVRRFLLELAPFERFDLEMARMASGDPHAGELLDWLLSHTTMLRYDDVQHFHFWPQFRAFLLWEMEREYTEEKRRALFSRGGLYYELKEDYAHALECYTAGGDHAKVSELLIRNAELHPGMGHYSEMEHYYRSLPEAEILASPSLMQGMSMLCALATDYAGSERWYHALEDFARRCGNQDAAGKQARSRLAWLDIALPQRGVEGLSETIPAVFRLLRNKEVTLPAFSVTSTLPSIMNGGKDFSLWSKKDNLLYQTLRVPVEAILGKDGVGLADCAIAESKFEKGEDIAGRMLSLIPHMSEIRQKGTPDIEFAMGGLLARSQLSGGRIGDARRTVESLRQRFAENGQTRFLPNMDAMLCRIALHTGDLDAADGWYREKAPRDPMHLNVMKRYQYLTQAMVELSDGKPDAALLTLSPLEPY
;
A
#
# COMPACT_ATOMS: atom_id res chain seq x y z
N MET A 1 33.07 10.40 22.10
CA MET A 1 32.72 9.06 22.62
C MET A 1 33.09 8.06 21.56
N THR A 2 33.90 7.07 21.89
CA THR A 2 34.13 5.91 21.03
C THR A 2 32.80 5.18 20.91
N GLY A 3 32.16 5.28 19.74
CA GLY A 3 30.83 4.71 19.51
C GLY A 3 30.85 3.21 19.79
N THR A 4 29.91 2.75 20.59
CA THR A 4 29.70 1.33 20.88
C THR A 4 29.29 0.65 19.57
N ILE A 5 30.20 -0.19 19.03
CA ILE A 5 29.94 -0.94 17.79
C ILE A 5 29.40 -2.30 18.19
N LEU A 6 28.19 -2.61 17.75
CA LEU A 6 27.52 -3.88 18.01
C LEU A 6 27.89 -4.90 16.92
N ILE A 7 28.53 -6.00 17.31
CA ILE A 7 28.74 -7.15 16.40
C ILE A 7 27.56 -8.12 16.57
N ARG A 8 26.88 -8.41 15.49
CA ARG A 8 25.81 -9.40 15.48
C ARG A 8 26.35 -10.83 15.49
N PRO A 9 25.69 -11.77 16.15
CA PRO A 9 26.10 -13.18 16.16
C PRO A 9 26.20 -13.79 14.74
N SER A 10 25.32 -13.40 13.83
CA SER A 10 25.33 -13.86 12.44
C SER A 10 26.58 -13.39 11.67
N VAL A 11 26.96 -12.13 11.87
CA VAL A 11 28.16 -11.54 11.24
C VAL A 11 29.42 -12.13 11.85
N GLN A 12 29.45 -12.29 13.18
CA GLN A 12 30.57 -12.93 13.89
C GLN A 12 30.79 -14.37 13.36
N LYS A 13 29.72 -15.15 13.26
CA LYS A 13 29.78 -16.52 12.72
C LYS A 13 30.35 -16.59 11.31
N ARG A 14 29.97 -15.64 10.43
CA ARG A 14 30.51 -15.58 9.06
C ARG A 14 31.98 -15.17 9.05
N PHE A 15 32.36 -14.28 9.95
CA PHE A 15 33.78 -13.92 10.12
C PHE A 15 34.60 -15.09 10.67
N ASP A 16 34.10 -15.82 11.65
CA ASP A 16 34.78 -17.02 12.19
C ASP A 16 34.95 -18.09 11.11
N SER A 17 33.93 -18.31 10.28
CA SER A 17 34.00 -19.21 9.11
C SER A 17 35.04 -18.77 8.08
N LEU A 18 35.19 -17.45 7.86
CA LEU A 18 36.29 -16.92 7.04
C LEU A 18 37.66 -17.34 7.61
N MET A 19 37.81 -17.16 8.93
CA MET A 19 39.11 -17.45 9.59
C MET A 19 39.45 -18.94 9.56
N GLU A 20 38.45 -19.82 9.59
CA GLU A 20 38.66 -21.27 9.59
C GLU A 20 38.85 -21.84 8.19
N HIS A 21 37.98 -21.56 7.25
CA HIS A 21 37.87 -22.24 5.97
C HIS A 21 37.81 -21.31 4.74
N GLY A 22 37.41 -20.06 4.93
CA GLY A 22 37.24 -19.07 3.85
C GLY A 22 38.54 -18.37 3.49
N ARG A 23 38.48 -17.56 2.45
CA ARG A 23 39.56 -16.66 2.04
C ARG A 23 39.16 -15.21 1.93
N VAL A 24 37.94 -14.95 1.46
CA VAL A 24 37.45 -13.60 1.21
C VAL A 24 36.15 -13.36 1.96
N LEU A 25 36.10 -12.30 2.72
CA LEU A 25 34.85 -11.73 3.26
C LEU A 25 34.58 -10.43 2.53
N PHE A 26 33.51 -10.43 1.74
CA PHE A 26 33.10 -9.26 0.96
C PHE A 26 31.87 -8.59 1.57
N PHE A 27 32.00 -7.33 1.94
CA PHE A 27 30.89 -6.51 2.40
C PHE A 27 30.31 -5.74 1.22
N SER A 28 29.09 -6.06 0.84
CA SER A 28 28.32 -5.38 -0.21
C SER A 28 27.15 -4.64 0.40
N ALA A 29 27.35 -3.38 0.79
CA ALA A 29 26.30 -2.59 1.39
C ALA A 29 26.49 -1.09 1.12
N PRO A 30 25.41 -0.30 1.07
CA PRO A 30 25.48 1.13 0.89
C PRO A 30 26.28 1.85 1.97
N CYS A 31 26.48 3.15 1.76
CA CYS A 31 27.07 4.04 2.75
C CYS A 31 26.20 4.10 4.03
N GLY A 32 26.83 4.22 5.21
CA GLY A 32 26.12 4.29 6.49
C GLY A 32 25.71 2.94 7.10
N PHE A 33 26.08 1.82 6.49
CA PHE A 33 25.85 0.47 7.05
C PHE A 33 26.92 0.02 8.06
N GLY A 34 27.89 0.88 8.38
CA GLY A 34 28.90 0.63 9.41
C GLY A 34 29.99 -0.38 9.01
N LYS A 35 30.18 -0.66 7.70
CA LYS A 35 31.15 -1.65 7.20
C LYS A 35 32.57 -1.47 7.78
N THR A 36 33.12 -0.26 7.66
CA THR A 36 34.47 0.06 8.13
C THR A 36 34.58 -0.11 9.65
N SER A 37 33.61 0.43 10.40
CA SER A 37 33.59 0.31 11.86
C SER A 37 33.47 -1.16 12.32
N LEU A 38 32.64 -1.94 11.62
CA LEU A 38 32.47 -3.36 11.92
C LEU A 38 33.75 -4.16 11.61
N ALA A 39 34.39 -3.87 10.48
CA ALA A 39 35.67 -4.48 10.13
C ALA A 39 36.76 -4.13 11.15
N ASP A 40 36.81 -2.88 11.63
CA ASP A 40 37.76 -2.45 12.66
C ASP A 40 37.65 -3.27 13.94
N VAL A 41 36.41 -3.55 14.39
CA VAL A 41 36.21 -4.34 15.60
C VAL A 41 36.48 -5.82 15.38
N LEU A 42 36.05 -6.40 14.25
CA LEU A 42 36.29 -7.80 13.91
C LEU A 42 37.77 -8.13 13.75
N LEU A 43 38.56 -7.16 13.26
CA LEU A 43 39.99 -7.30 13.00
C LEU A 43 40.88 -6.82 14.17
N HIS A 44 40.29 -6.39 15.27
CA HIS A 44 41.05 -5.89 16.41
C HIS A 44 42.03 -6.92 16.96
N GLY A 45 43.29 -6.50 17.17
CA GLY A 45 44.35 -7.38 17.68
C GLY A 45 44.93 -8.36 16.67
N ARG A 46 44.59 -8.27 15.37
CA ARG A 46 45.13 -9.09 14.29
C ARG A 46 46.17 -8.30 13.48
N ASN A 47 47.05 -9.03 12.77
CA ASN A 47 48.05 -8.43 11.89
C ASN A 47 47.40 -8.08 10.53
N VAL A 48 46.97 -6.84 10.36
CA VAL A 48 46.16 -6.36 9.22
C VAL A 48 46.90 -5.30 8.44
N LEU A 49 47.10 -5.57 7.14
CA LEU A 49 47.45 -4.53 6.18
C LEU A 49 46.19 -3.84 5.65
N ARG A 50 46.14 -2.52 5.76
CA ARG A 50 44.98 -1.73 5.30
C ARG A 50 45.31 -0.93 4.06
N LEU A 51 44.46 -1.05 3.05
CA LEU A 51 44.52 -0.24 1.84
C LEU A 51 43.23 0.59 1.73
N ASN A 52 43.38 1.90 1.64
CA ASN A 52 42.29 2.82 1.32
C ASN A 52 42.42 3.18 -0.16
N VAL A 53 41.53 2.67 -0.99
CA VAL A 53 41.50 2.95 -2.41
C VAL A 53 41.14 4.41 -2.64
N GLY A 54 41.82 5.06 -3.63
CA GLY A 54 41.63 6.49 -3.89
C GLY A 54 42.70 7.38 -3.27
N THR A 55 43.71 6.82 -2.60
CA THR A 55 44.94 7.55 -2.26
C THR A 55 45.99 7.34 -3.37
N PRO A 56 46.86 8.34 -3.67
CA PRO A 56 47.83 8.27 -4.78
C PRO A 56 48.82 7.09 -4.73
N ASP A 57 49.00 6.49 -3.56
CA ASP A 57 49.96 5.38 -3.33
C ASP A 57 49.28 4.01 -3.19
N CYS A 58 48.02 3.86 -3.63
CA CYS A 58 47.31 2.61 -3.52
C CYS A 58 47.72 1.65 -4.62
N ALA A 59 48.69 0.78 -4.35
CA ALA A 59 49.01 -0.37 -5.19
C ALA A 59 48.72 -1.67 -4.43
N ILE A 60 48.17 -2.68 -5.10
CA ILE A 60 47.99 -4.03 -4.55
C ILE A 60 49.38 -4.55 -4.11
N PRO A 61 49.58 -4.86 -2.81
CA PRO A 61 50.90 -5.22 -2.32
C PRO A 61 51.34 -6.55 -2.92
N PRO A 62 52.62 -6.71 -3.20
CA PRO A 62 53.14 -8.03 -3.52
C PRO A 62 52.93 -8.97 -2.32
N ALA A 63 53.04 -10.28 -2.54
CA ALA A 63 52.94 -11.28 -1.49
C ALA A 63 54.13 -11.16 -0.50
N ALA A 64 54.18 -10.09 0.28
CA ALA A 64 55.23 -9.82 1.27
C ALA A 64 54.91 -10.49 2.62
N PRO A 65 55.91 -10.84 3.45
CA PRO A 65 55.72 -11.74 4.61
C PRO A 65 55.04 -11.14 5.84
N ASP A 66 54.71 -9.84 5.87
CA ASP A 66 54.47 -9.14 7.13
C ASP A 66 52.98 -8.91 7.50
N TRP A 67 51.99 -9.54 6.83
CA TRP A 67 50.59 -9.41 7.15
C TRP A 67 49.80 -10.72 7.00
N ASP A 68 48.79 -10.96 7.83
CA ASP A 68 47.90 -12.13 7.77
C ASP A 68 46.59 -11.84 7.05
N ILE A 69 46.10 -10.61 7.18
CA ILE A 69 44.81 -10.15 6.62
C ILE A 69 45.03 -8.87 5.82
N LEU A 70 44.52 -8.85 4.58
CA LEU A 70 44.44 -7.64 3.78
C LEU A 70 43.03 -7.08 3.86
N LEU A 71 42.89 -5.86 4.38
CA LEU A 71 41.63 -5.07 4.38
C LEU A 71 41.70 -4.02 3.27
N ILE A 72 40.77 -4.10 2.32
CA ILE A 72 40.60 -3.08 1.28
C ILE A 72 39.30 -2.33 1.54
N ASP A 73 39.37 -1.04 1.83
CA ASP A 73 38.20 -0.17 1.95
C ASP A 73 37.93 0.58 0.64
N ASP A 74 36.65 0.89 0.37
CA ASP A 74 36.18 1.47 -0.90
C ASP A 74 36.59 0.65 -2.15
N PHE A 75 36.51 -0.67 -2.06
CA PHE A 75 36.89 -1.64 -3.11
C PHE A 75 36.30 -1.29 -4.49
N GLN A 76 35.11 -0.71 -4.58
CA GLN A 76 34.46 -0.31 -5.84
C GLN A 76 35.25 0.77 -6.62
N GLN A 77 36.31 1.32 -6.07
CA GLN A 77 37.15 2.30 -6.76
C GLN A 77 38.37 1.67 -7.45
N LEU A 78 38.62 0.37 -7.21
CA LEU A 78 39.69 -0.37 -7.90
C LEU A 78 39.36 -0.49 -9.40
N GLN A 79 40.40 -0.24 -10.22
CA GLN A 79 40.31 -0.44 -11.65
C GLN A 79 40.35 -1.94 -11.97
N GLU A 80 39.92 -2.34 -13.18
CA GLU A 80 39.86 -3.75 -13.58
C GLU A 80 41.20 -4.47 -13.46
N ASP A 81 42.29 -3.81 -13.85
CA ASP A 81 43.67 -4.39 -13.72
C ASP A 81 44.04 -4.64 -12.26
N GLU A 82 43.66 -3.74 -11.34
CA GLU A 82 43.90 -3.90 -9.91
C GLU A 82 43.05 -5.03 -9.32
N GLN A 83 41.80 -5.15 -9.77
CA GLN A 83 40.93 -6.25 -9.37
C GLN A 83 41.47 -7.60 -9.83
N GLN A 84 42.03 -7.69 -11.05
CA GLN A 84 42.68 -8.90 -11.55
C GLN A 84 43.93 -9.23 -10.75
N ALA A 85 44.78 -8.23 -10.47
CA ALA A 85 45.96 -8.41 -9.63
C ALA A 85 45.59 -8.91 -8.22
N LEU A 86 44.51 -8.40 -7.62
CA LEU A 86 43.98 -8.91 -6.36
C LEU A 86 43.52 -10.38 -6.47
N CYS A 87 42.83 -10.74 -7.54
CA CYS A 87 42.41 -12.13 -7.76
C CYS A 87 43.62 -13.10 -7.86
N GLU A 88 44.71 -12.67 -8.50
CA GLU A 88 45.96 -13.43 -8.57
C GLU A 88 46.60 -13.54 -7.18
N LEU A 89 46.63 -12.45 -6.41
CA LEU A 89 47.13 -12.46 -5.05
C LEU A 89 46.34 -13.42 -4.14
N ILE A 90 45.00 -13.42 -4.24
CA ILE A 90 44.14 -14.35 -3.49
C ILE A 90 44.46 -15.81 -3.85
N ARG A 91 44.69 -16.12 -5.14
CA ARG A 91 45.03 -17.48 -5.59
C ARG A 91 46.41 -17.91 -5.12
N SER A 92 47.41 -17.02 -5.19
CA SER A 92 48.81 -17.32 -4.86
C SER A 92 49.10 -17.34 -3.35
N SER A 93 48.17 -16.83 -2.51
CA SER A 93 48.38 -16.69 -1.07
C SER A 93 47.36 -17.49 -0.24
N PRO A 94 47.41 -18.83 -0.22
CA PRO A 94 46.43 -19.69 0.42
C PRO A 94 46.29 -19.49 1.93
N GLU A 95 47.35 -19.05 2.60
CA GLU A 95 47.40 -18.86 4.06
C GLU A 95 46.78 -17.53 4.50
N ARG A 96 46.49 -16.63 3.55
CA ARG A 96 46.03 -15.28 3.86
C ARG A 96 44.54 -15.10 3.75
N ARG A 97 44.03 -14.10 4.44
CA ARG A 97 42.60 -13.71 4.42
C ARG A 97 42.44 -12.32 3.85
N PHE A 98 41.31 -12.09 3.21
CA PHE A 98 40.98 -10.83 2.54
C PHE A 98 39.62 -10.32 3.03
N VAL A 99 39.56 -9.08 3.49
CA VAL A 99 38.31 -8.40 3.88
C VAL A 99 38.12 -7.24 2.93
N LEU A 100 37.09 -7.29 2.13
CA LEU A 100 36.83 -6.31 1.08
C LEU A 100 35.53 -5.56 1.41
N LEU A 101 35.62 -4.24 1.57
CA LEU A 101 34.49 -3.38 1.87
C LEU A 101 34.10 -2.61 0.60
N SER A 102 32.90 -2.84 0.11
CA SER A 102 32.38 -2.24 -1.13
C SER A 102 31.03 -1.59 -0.91
N ARG A 103 30.76 -0.56 -1.71
CA ARG A 103 29.42 0.03 -1.88
C ARG A 103 28.67 -0.57 -3.07
N GLY A 104 29.31 -1.43 -3.84
CA GLY A 104 28.77 -2.15 -4.98
C GLY A 104 28.77 -3.66 -4.77
N ALA A 105 28.19 -4.39 -5.71
CA ALA A 105 28.22 -5.84 -5.75
C ALA A 105 29.63 -6.37 -6.05
N PRO A 106 29.93 -7.65 -5.71
CA PRO A 106 31.18 -8.29 -6.11
C PRO A 106 31.32 -8.30 -7.64
N PRO A 107 32.47 -7.92 -8.20
CA PRO A 107 32.68 -7.97 -9.64
C PRO A 107 32.85 -9.43 -10.14
N GLY A 108 32.64 -9.60 -11.44
CA GLY A 108 32.68 -10.91 -12.10
C GLY A 108 33.95 -11.72 -11.83
N CYS A 109 35.13 -11.08 -11.70
CA CYS A 109 36.40 -11.73 -11.41
C CYS A 109 36.46 -12.44 -10.05
N LEU A 110 35.66 -11.97 -9.06
CA LEU A 110 35.56 -12.57 -7.73
C LEU A 110 34.51 -13.68 -7.62
N MET A 111 33.58 -13.79 -8.58
CA MET A 111 32.48 -14.76 -8.51
C MET A 111 32.99 -16.23 -8.44
N ALA A 112 34.13 -16.55 -9.06
CA ALA A 112 34.71 -17.88 -8.96
C ALA A 112 35.01 -18.28 -7.51
N PHE A 113 35.42 -17.34 -6.65
CA PHE A 113 35.65 -17.61 -5.23
C PHE A 113 34.35 -17.83 -4.46
N GLN A 114 33.30 -17.19 -4.86
CA GLN A 114 31.97 -17.40 -4.25
C GLN A 114 31.40 -18.78 -4.60
N TYR A 115 31.46 -19.16 -5.87
CA TYR A 115 30.99 -20.50 -6.32
C TYR A 115 31.80 -21.65 -5.75
N THR A 116 33.08 -21.44 -5.44
CA THR A 116 33.91 -22.45 -4.79
C THR A 116 33.84 -22.47 -3.27
N GLY A 117 32.98 -21.59 -2.66
CA GLY A 117 32.83 -21.47 -1.22
C GLY A 117 34.00 -20.79 -0.50
N LEU A 118 34.94 -20.21 -1.24
CA LEU A 118 36.09 -19.49 -0.67
C LEU A 118 35.77 -18.02 -0.33
N MET A 119 34.69 -17.46 -0.89
CA MET A 119 34.22 -16.12 -0.60
C MET A 119 32.83 -16.15 0.03
N THR A 120 32.68 -15.42 1.14
CA THR A 120 31.39 -15.14 1.77
C THR A 120 31.04 -13.67 1.53
N VAL A 121 29.81 -13.40 1.09
CA VAL A 121 29.30 -12.06 0.90
C VAL A 121 28.36 -11.70 2.05
N LEU A 122 28.60 -10.56 2.69
CA LEU A 122 27.67 -9.90 3.62
C LEU A 122 26.96 -8.79 2.87
N THR A 123 25.65 -8.91 2.75
CA THR A 123 24.81 -7.93 2.05
C THR A 123 24.29 -6.85 3.00
N ALA A 124 23.64 -5.85 2.44
CA ALA A 124 22.98 -4.82 3.23
C ALA A 124 21.94 -5.39 4.19
N GLU A 125 21.17 -6.42 3.76
CA GLU A 125 20.16 -7.10 4.58
C GLU A 125 20.79 -7.77 5.81
N ASP A 126 21.96 -8.35 5.64
CA ASP A 126 22.71 -8.94 6.75
C ASP A 126 23.18 -7.89 7.77
N LEU A 127 23.22 -6.63 7.39
CA LEU A 127 23.67 -5.50 8.23
C LEU A 127 22.55 -4.64 8.78
N LEU A 128 21.28 -4.83 8.39
CA LEU A 128 20.15 -4.13 8.97
C LEU A 128 19.95 -4.53 10.44
N PHE A 129 19.66 -3.63 11.31
CA PHE A 129 19.38 -3.90 12.72
C PHE A 129 17.96 -4.42 12.89
N ASP A 130 17.82 -5.52 13.60
CA ASP A 130 16.53 -6.02 14.09
C ASP A 130 16.17 -5.44 15.47
N ARG A 131 14.99 -5.80 15.99
CA ARG A 131 14.51 -5.37 17.31
C ARG A 131 15.48 -5.75 18.44
N GLY A 132 16.08 -6.94 18.34
CA GLY A 132 17.04 -7.44 19.32
C GLY A 132 18.37 -6.68 19.26
N ASP A 133 18.80 -6.30 18.06
CA ASP A 133 20.00 -5.48 17.84
C ASP A 133 19.84 -4.08 18.47
N ILE A 134 18.69 -3.44 18.24
CA ILE A 134 18.38 -2.12 18.80
C ILE A 134 18.39 -2.20 20.33
N ARG A 135 17.78 -3.24 20.92
CA ARG A 135 17.81 -3.44 22.37
C ARG A 135 19.23 -3.59 22.91
N ARG A 136 20.05 -4.45 22.28
CA ARG A 136 21.47 -4.62 22.66
C ARG A 136 22.26 -3.32 22.54
N LEU A 137 21.92 -2.47 21.57
CA LEU A 137 22.57 -1.17 21.42
C LEU A 137 22.21 -0.24 22.58
N PHE A 138 20.96 -0.21 23.03
CA PHE A 138 20.54 0.55 24.22
C PHE A 138 21.21 0.03 25.49
N ASP A 139 21.27 -1.28 25.68
CA ASP A 139 21.93 -1.91 26.82
C ASP A 139 23.42 -1.52 26.86
N ALA A 140 24.08 -1.55 25.70
CA ALA A 140 25.48 -1.17 25.56
C ALA A 140 25.74 0.32 25.82
N CYS A 141 24.74 1.18 25.56
CA CYS A 141 24.79 2.61 25.90
C CYS A 141 24.37 2.91 27.34
N GLY A 142 23.92 1.91 28.10
CA GLY A 142 23.45 2.08 29.49
C GLY A 142 22.12 2.81 29.61
N VAL A 143 21.31 2.83 28.56
CA VAL A 143 20.02 3.53 28.50
C VAL A 143 18.89 2.52 28.44
N LYS A 144 17.84 2.72 29.25
CA LYS A 144 16.64 1.90 29.19
C LYS A 144 15.67 2.47 28.17
N ALA A 145 15.24 1.66 27.22
CA ALA A 145 14.19 2.00 26.28
C ALA A 145 12.98 1.10 26.45
N ALA A 146 11.79 1.66 26.30
CA ALA A 146 10.55 0.90 26.29
C ALA A 146 10.42 0.12 24.96
N ASP A 147 9.68 -0.99 24.98
CA ASP A 147 9.44 -1.81 23.80
C ASP A 147 8.78 -1.02 22.66
N THR A 148 7.87 -0.10 23.00
CA THR A 148 7.21 0.80 22.05
C THR A 148 8.18 1.79 21.40
N GLU A 149 9.21 2.22 22.09
CA GLU A 149 10.25 3.10 21.54
C GLU A 149 11.14 2.32 20.57
N ILE A 150 11.53 1.09 20.93
CA ILE A 150 12.32 0.21 20.06
C ILE A 150 11.54 -0.10 18.77
N ASP A 151 10.24 -0.44 18.88
CA ASP A 151 9.38 -0.70 17.73
C ASP A 151 9.21 0.56 16.87
N GLY A 152 9.09 1.73 17.48
CA GLY A 152 9.05 3.01 16.79
C GLY A 152 10.34 3.30 16.02
N ILE A 153 11.50 3.11 16.64
CA ILE A 153 12.81 3.29 15.99
C ILE A 153 12.95 2.32 14.80
N LEU A 154 12.59 1.06 14.98
CA LEU A 154 12.66 0.06 13.92
C LEU A 154 11.74 0.42 12.74
N LYS A 155 10.52 0.87 13.02
CA LYS A 155 9.56 1.31 12.02
C LYS A 155 10.10 2.50 11.19
N GLU A 156 10.61 3.52 11.86
CA GLU A 156 11.08 4.74 11.19
C GLU A 156 12.41 4.54 10.44
N SER A 157 13.34 3.79 11.03
CA SER A 157 14.67 3.55 10.43
C SER A 157 14.69 2.38 9.45
N ILE A 158 13.70 1.48 9.48
CA ILE A 158 13.71 0.20 8.76
C ILE A 158 15.02 -0.59 9.05
N GLY A 159 15.54 -0.46 10.28
CA GLY A 159 16.80 -1.08 10.69
C GLY A 159 18.07 -0.48 10.09
N TYR A 160 18.01 0.64 9.37
CA TYR A 160 19.18 1.27 8.77
C TYR A 160 20.19 1.71 9.85
N PRO A 161 21.45 1.16 9.86
CA PRO A 161 22.35 1.29 10.99
C PRO A 161 22.67 2.73 11.38
N LEU A 162 22.99 3.61 10.43
CA LEU A 162 23.29 5.01 10.73
C LEU A 162 22.08 5.73 11.35
N GLY A 163 20.86 5.46 10.86
CA GLY A 163 19.63 6.04 11.41
C GLY A 163 19.35 5.56 12.83
N VAL A 164 19.48 4.24 13.07
CA VAL A 164 19.32 3.64 14.40
C VAL A 164 20.33 4.21 15.39
N VAL A 165 21.62 4.17 15.04
CA VAL A 165 22.70 4.65 15.92
C VAL A 165 22.54 6.13 16.26
N THR A 166 22.20 6.96 15.26
CA THR A 166 21.96 8.40 15.48
C THR A 166 20.79 8.64 16.43
N THR A 167 19.70 7.89 16.27
CA THR A 167 18.51 8.00 17.13
C THR A 167 18.84 7.58 18.56
N VAL A 168 19.48 6.42 18.74
CA VAL A 168 19.90 5.91 20.06
C VAL A 168 20.87 6.88 20.75
N GLN A 169 21.80 7.48 19.99
CA GLN A 169 22.73 8.47 20.53
C GLN A 169 21.99 9.70 21.07
N TYR A 170 21.02 10.24 20.33
CA TYR A 170 20.21 11.36 20.83
C TYR A 170 19.41 11.01 22.08
N MET A 171 18.88 9.78 22.16
CA MET A 171 18.18 9.32 23.37
C MET A 171 19.15 9.15 24.54
N SER A 172 20.38 8.70 24.29
CA SER A 172 21.44 8.60 25.31
C SER A 172 21.87 9.97 25.85
N ASP A 173 21.76 11.00 25.01
CA ASP A 173 21.98 12.39 25.40
C ASP A 173 20.76 13.02 26.13
N GLY A 174 19.75 12.19 26.47
CA GLY A 174 18.58 12.59 27.28
C GLY A 174 17.41 13.15 26.49
N LYS A 175 17.38 13.04 25.17
CA LYS A 175 16.23 13.45 24.37
C LYS A 175 15.14 12.36 24.37
N PRO A 176 13.87 12.71 24.62
CA PRO A 176 12.79 11.73 24.55
C PRO A 176 12.53 11.27 23.11
N PHE A 177 12.15 10.00 22.94
CA PHE A 177 11.71 9.50 21.64
C PHE A 177 10.41 10.20 21.21
N GLY A 178 10.36 10.66 19.97
CA GLY A 178 9.18 11.33 19.40
C GLY A 178 9.47 11.89 18.00
N PRO A 179 8.46 12.48 17.34
CA PRO A 179 8.58 12.97 15.97
C PRO A 179 9.72 13.99 15.76
N GLU A 180 9.97 14.86 16.74
CA GLU A 180 11.03 15.86 16.66
C GLU A 180 12.43 15.23 16.66
N LEU A 181 12.65 14.22 17.53
CA LEU A 181 13.91 13.49 17.59
C LEU A 181 14.16 12.71 16.31
N VAL A 182 13.13 12.01 15.80
CA VAL A 182 13.19 11.30 14.52
C VAL A 182 13.56 12.25 13.39
N ALA A 183 12.88 13.39 13.27
CA ALA A 183 13.19 14.40 12.26
C ALA A 183 14.63 14.95 12.39
N GLN A 184 15.13 15.09 13.60
CA GLN A 184 16.51 15.52 13.83
C GLN A 184 17.53 14.46 13.40
N ALA A 185 17.27 13.19 13.71
CA ALA A 185 18.11 12.07 13.31
C ALA A 185 18.15 11.95 11.78
N PHE A 186 17.01 12.07 11.11
CA PHE A 186 16.94 12.06 9.65
C PHE A 186 17.72 13.23 9.02
N ARG A 187 17.63 14.45 9.55
CA ARG A 187 18.44 15.58 9.04
C ARG A 187 19.93 15.29 9.10
N GLN A 188 20.40 14.62 10.14
CA GLN A 188 21.82 14.26 10.25
C GLN A 188 22.20 13.18 9.22
N VAL A 189 21.36 12.18 9.02
CA VAL A 189 21.53 11.15 7.97
C VAL A 189 21.53 11.78 6.58
N PHE A 190 20.65 12.73 6.32
CA PHE A 190 20.57 13.45 5.03
C PHE A 190 21.81 14.29 4.78
N SER A 191 22.33 15.00 5.79
CA SER A 191 23.60 15.73 5.67
C SER A 191 24.77 14.78 5.34
N TYR A 192 24.74 13.57 5.89
CA TYR A 192 25.73 12.54 5.58
C TYR A 192 25.60 12.04 4.13
N PHE A 193 24.37 11.79 3.63
CA PHE A 193 24.13 11.41 2.24
C PHE A 193 24.54 12.51 1.27
N GLU A 194 24.19 13.75 1.57
CA GLU A 194 24.56 14.90 0.76
C GLU A 194 26.08 14.97 0.56
N ALA A 195 26.85 14.94 1.67
CA ALA A 195 28.30 15.12 1.64
C ALA A 195 29.05 13.90 1.04
N ASN A 196 28.61 12.68 1.36
CA ASN A 196 29.37 11.47 1.06
C ASN A 196 28.91 10.70 -0.18
N ILE A 197 27.73 11.03 -0.73
CA ILE A 197 27.16 10.36 -1.88
C ILE A 197 26.75 11.38 -2.94
N TYR A 198 25.74 12.19 -2.65
CA TYR A 198 25.05 13.02 -3.64
C TYR A 198 25.95 14.05 -4.30
N ARG A 199 26.77 14.78 -3.51
CA ARG A 199 27.69 15.79 -4.06
C ARG A 199 28.88 15.20 -4.83
N ARG A 200 29.10 13.90 -4.75
CA ARG A 200 30.14 13.23 -5.53
C ARG A 200 29.70 12.88 -6.95
N PHE A 201 28.39 12.89 -7.19
CA PHE A 201 27.85 12.69 -8.53
C PHE A 201 27.87 13.99 -9.33
N ASP A 202 28.06 13.86 -10.64
CA ASP A 202 27.94 14.97 -11.57
C ASP A 202 26.50 15.48 -11.67
N LEU A 203 26.33 16.72 -12.12
CA LEU A 203 25.02 17.37 -12.21
C LEU A 203 23.97 16.57 -13.01
N PRO A 204 24.29 15.94 -14.17
CA PRO A 204 23.32 15.09 -14.87
C PRO A 204 22.82 13.92 -14.03
N VAL A 205 23.73 13.23 -13.33
CA VAL A 205 23.37 12.10 -12.45
C VAL A 205 22.51 12.58 -11.27
N ARG A 206 22.86 13.70 -10.63
CA ARG A 206 22.05 14.26 -9.52
C ARG A 206 20.64 14.59 -9.99
N ARG A 207 20.53 15.25 -11.14
CA ARG A 207 19.24 15.57 -11.74
C ARG A 207 18.42 14.30 -12.00
N PHE A 208 19.03 13.28 -12.60
CA PHE A 208 18.40 11.99 -12.89
C PHE A 208 17.88 11.32 -11.63
N LEU A 209 18.67 11.31 -10.53
CA LEU A 209 18.26 10.77 -9.24
C LEU A 209 17.05 11.51 -8.65
N LEU A 210 17.03 12.85 -8.71
CA LEU A 210 15.90 13.64 -8.20
C LEU A 210 14.63 13.41 -9.03
N GLU A 211 14.76 13.25 -10.34
CA GLU A 211 13.62 13.04 -11.22
C GLU A 211 12.99 11.63 -11.07
N LEU A 212 13.73 10.66 -10.53
CA LEU A 212 13.24 9.32 -10.24
C LEU A 212 12.76 9.14 -8.79
N ALA A 213 13.18 10.02 -7.87
CA ALA A 213 12.85 9.91 -6.45
C ALA A 213 11.35 9.82 -6.12
N PRO A 214 10.42 10.51 -6.83
CA PRO A 214 8.99 10.40 -6.57
C PRO A 214 8.43 8.99 -6.74
N PHE A 215 9.02 8.20 -7.62
CA PHE A 215 8.52 6.87 -7.96
C PHE A 215 9.14 5.81 -7.05
N GLU A 216 8.30 5.08 -6.32
CA GLU A 216 8.77 4.06 -5.38
C GLU A 216 9.44 2.90 -6.11
N ARG A 217 8.81 2.49 -7.21
CA ARG A 217 9.32 1.51 -8.16
C ARG A 217 9.17 2.06 -9.57
N PHE A 218 10.14 1.83 -10.42
CA PHE A 218 10.11 2.30 -11.80
C PHE A 218 10.89 1.34 -12.71
N ASP A 219 10.45 1.23 -13.93
CA ASP A 219 11.15 0.52 -14.99
C ASP A 219 11.97 1.50 -15.86
N LEU A 220 12.67 0.99 -16.87
CA LEU A 220 13.46 1.80 -17.79
C LEU A 220 12.59 2.79 -18.58
N GLU A 221 11.37 2.42 -18.92
CA GLU A 221 10.45 3.28 -19.68
C GLU A 221 10.01 4.48 -18.82
N MET A 222 9.66 4.24 -17.56
CA MET A 222 9.38 5.29 -16.58
C MET A 222 10.59 6.20 -16.39
N ALA A 223 11.80 5.63 -16.26
CA ALA A 223 13.01 6.41 -16.08
C ALA A 223 13.28 7.35 -17.27
N ARG A 224 13.09 6.87 -18.49
CA ARG A 224 13.18 7.71 -19.70
C ARG A 224 12.12 8.80 -19.75
N MET A 225 10.90 8.46 -19.39
CA MET A 225 9.78 9.41 -19.45
C MET A 225 9.88 10.48 -18.37
N ALA A 226 10.24 10.10 -17.16
CA ALA A 226 10.38 11.02 -16.03
C ALA A 226 11.57 11.98 -16.22
N SER A 227 12.74 11.45 -16.59
CA SER A 227 13.95 12.27 -16.77
C SER A 227 14.00 13.00 -18.12
N GLY A 228 13.33 12.46 -19.15
CA GLY A 228 13.48 12.92 -20.53
C GLY A 228 14.86 12.62 -21.11
N ASP A 229 15.64 11.72 -20.48
CA ASP A 229 17.00 11.38 -20.90
C ASP A 229 16.98 10.11 -21.76
N PRO A 230 17.42 10.19 -23.05
CA PRO A 230 17.50 9.01 -23.91
C PRO A 230 18.53 7.98 -23.41
N HIS A 231 19.54 8.40 -22.63
CA HIS A 231 20.60 7.56 -22.07
C HIS A 231 20.28 7.03 -20.68
N ALA A 232 19.02 7.09 -20.25
CA ALA A 232 18.58 6.63 -18.92
C ALA A 232 19.02 5.19 -18.60
N GLY A 233 19.07 4.28 -19.61
CA GLY A 233 19.56 2.91 -19.43
C GLY A 233 21.02 2.85 -19.02
N GLU A 234 21.88 3.60 -19.71
CA GLU A 234 23.31 3.67 -19.42
C GLU A 234 23.58 4.25 -18.03
N LEU A 235 22.78 5.26 -17.62
CA LEU A 235 22.86 5.84 -16.29
C LEU A 235 22.41 4.86 -15.20
N LEU A 236 21.36 4.07 -15.44
CA LEU A 236 20.89 3.05 -14.50
C LEU A 236 21.94 1.92 -14.33
N ASP A 237 22.50 1.42 -15.42
CA ASP A 237 23.55 0.41 -15.40
C ASP A 237 24.79 0.92 -14.67
N TRP A 238 25.18 2.16 -14.95
CA TRP A 238 26.28 2.80 -14.24
C TRP A 238 26.00 2.93 -12.74
N LEU A 239 24.80 3.38 -12.35
CA LEU A 239 24.41 3.50 -10.96
C LEU A 239 24.40 2.13 -10.25
N LEU A 240 23.89 1.07 -10.86
CA LEU A 240 23.88 -0.28 -10.29
C LEU A 240 25.30 -0.81 -10.05
N SER A 241 26.26 -0.48 -10.93
CA SER A 241 27.65 -0.93 -10.78
C SER A 241 28.45 -0.13 -9.76
N HIS A 242 28.10 1.16 -9.51
CA HIS A 242 28.86 2.07 -8.65
C HIS A 242 28.24 2.31 -7.28
N THR A 243 26.96 1.94 -7.09
CA THR A 243 26.29 2.11 -5.81
C THR A 243 25.22 1.04 -5.59
N THR A 244 25.04 0.63 -4.33
CA THR A 244 23.92 -0.22 -3.91
C THR A 244 22.73 0.60 -3.37
N MET A 245 22.72 1.93 -3.53
CA MET A 245 21.59 2.79 -3.19
C MET A 245 20.41 2.64 -4.15
N LEU A 246 20.69 2.24 -5.40
CA LEU A 246 19.72 1.80 -6.39
C LEU A 246 19.78 0.27 -6.46
N ARG A 247 18.64 -0.37 -6.54
CA ARG A 247 18.48 -1.82 -6.63
C ARG A 247 17.58 -2.19 -7.80
N TYR A 248 17.78 -3.37 -8.31
CA TYR A 248 16.96 -3.97 -9.34
C TYR A 248 16.33 -5.24 -8.79
N ASP A 249 15.01 -5.39 -8.88
CA ASP A 249 14.29 -6.54 -8.35
C ASP A 249 14.03 -7.61 -9.43
N ASP A 250 13.57 -8.80 -8.99
CA ASP A 250 13.28 -9.93 -9.89
C ASP A 250 12.09 -9.66 -10.85
N VAL A 251 11.35 -8.57 -10.65
CA VAL A 251 10.18 -8.17 -11.44
C VAL A 251 10.53 -7.06 -12.45
N GLN A 252 11.82 -6.85 -12.71
CA GLN A 252 12.35 -5.86 -13.66
C GLN A 252 12.10 -4.39 -13.27
N HIS A 253 12.00 -4.10 -11.96
CA HIS A 253 11.88 -2.73 -11.48
C HIS A 253 13.10 -2.29 -10.70
N PHE A 254 13.41 -1.01 -10.84
CA PHE A 254 14.39 -0.31 -10.02
C PHE A 254 13.70 0.32 -8.82
N HIS A 255 14.41 0.39 -7.71
CA HIS A 255 13.98 1.12 -6.52
C HIS A 255 15.19 1.61 -5.71
N PHE A 256 15.03 2.75 -5.06
CA PHE A 256 16.04 3.27 -4.14
C PHE A 256 15.90 2.65 -2.75
N TRP A 257 16.99 2.60 -2.00
CA TRP A 257 16.90 2.40 -0.56
C TRP A 257 15.96 3.45 0.05
N PRO A 258 15.03 3.06 0.95
CA PRO A 258 13.99 3.97 1.45
C PRO A 258 14.54 5.26 2.04
N GLN A 259 15.60 5.19 2.84
CA GLN A 259 16.23 6.37 3.46
C GLN A 259 16.92 7.27 2.43
N PHE A 260 17.52 6.69 1.39
CA PHE A 260 18.12 7.47 0.32
C PHE A 260 17.05 8.11 -0.56
N ARG A 261 15.96 7.40 -0.84
CA ARG A 261 14.79 7.96 -1.51
C ARG A 261 14.21 9.14 -0.73
N ALA A 262 14.03 8.99 0.59
CA ALA A 262 13.56 10.08 1.45
C ALA A 262 14.48 11.31 1.41
N PHE A 263 15.81 11.11 1.38
CA PHE A 263 16.79 12.16 1.16
C PHE A 263 16.63 12.83 -0.20
N LEU A 264 16.49 12.06 -1.28
CA LEU A 264 16.32 12.61 -2.63
C LEU A 264 15.02 13.42 -2.76
N LEU A 265 13.92 12.97 -2.13
CA LEU A 265 12.67 13.73 -2.08
C LEU A 265 12.84 15.05 -1.34
N TRP A 266 13.52 15.03 -0.19
CA TRP A 266 13.82 16.24 0.58
C TRP A 266 14.72 17.22 -0.22
N GLU A 267 15.72 16.72 -0.95
CA GLU A 267 16.59 17.53 -1.79
C GLU A 267 15.83 18.07 -3.02
N MET A 268 14.92 17.27 -3.62
CA MET A 268 14.05 17.72 -4.71
C MET A 268 13.15 18.89 -4.28
N GLU A 269 12.61 18.86 -3.05
CA GLU A 269 11.82 19.98 -2.53
C GLU A 269 12.64 21.28 -2.39
N ARG A 270 13.94 21.17 -2.14
CA ARG A 270 14.87 22.31 -2.01
C ARG A 270 15.34 22.85 -3.34
N GLU A 271 15.62 21.96 -4.30
CA GLU A 271 16.21 22.32 -5.59
C GLU A 271 15.19 22.66 -6.68
N TYR A 272 13.98 22.05 -6.61
CA TYR A 272 12.99 22.18 -7.67
C TYR A 272 11.88 23.18 -7.30
N THR A 273 11.56 24.04 -8.27
CA THR A 273 10.36 24.89 -8.19
C THR A 273 9.10 24.04 -8.19
N GLU A 274 8.02 24.59 -7.68
CA GLU A 274 6.70 23.92 -7.71
C GLU A 274 6.27 23.52 -9.11
N GLU A 275 6.50 24.40 -10.10
CA GLU A 275 6.20 24.11 -11.51
C GLU A 275 6.98 22.91 -12.04
N LYS A 276 8.26 22.81 -11.69
CA LYS A 276 9.11 21.70 -12.13
C LYS A 276 8.67 20.38 -11.49
N ARG A 277 8.31 20.41 -10.19
CA ARG A 277 7.75 19.25 -9.49
C ARG A 277 6.42 18.80 -10.11
N ARG A 278 5.53 19.78 -10.37
CA ARG A 278 4.25 19.51 -11.04
C ARG A 278 4.45 18.84 -12.41
N ALA A 279 5.34 19.37 -13.24
CA ALA A 279 5.65 18.78 -14.54
C ALA A 279 6.22 17.36 -14.43
N LEU A 280 7.01 17.08 -13.41
CA LEU A 280 7.56 15.75 -13.16
C LEU A 280 6.46 14.75 -12.77
N PHE A 281 5.60 15.11 -11.82
CA PHE A 281 4.47 14.28 -11.41
C PHE A 281 3.46 14.06 -12.54
N SER A 282 3.22 15.08 -13.40
CA SER A 282 2.33 14.92 -14.56
C SER A 282 2.91 13.92 -15.58
N ARG A 283 4.23 13.89 -15.79
CA ARG A 283 4.88 12.86 -16.62
C ARG A 283 4.73 11.45 -16.03
N GLY A 284 4.88 11.31 -14.70
CA GLY A 284 4.63 10.06 -14.00
C GLY A 284 3.18 9.61 -14.10
N GLY A 285 2.23 10.53 -13.89
CA GLY A 285 0.81 10.27 -14.06
C GLY A 285 0.47 9.78 -15.47
N LEU A 286 1.02 10.43 -16.49
CA LEU A 286 0.83 10.02 -17.89
C LEU A 286 1.41 8.62 -18.17
N TYR A 287 2.58 8.29 -17.61
CA TYR A 287 3.14 6.94 -17.72
C TYR A 287 2.18 5.88 -17.18
N TYR A 288 1.68 6.07 -15.97
CA TYR A 288 0.75 5.13 -15.36
C TYR A 288 -0.61 5.07 -16.08
N GLU A 289 -1.09 6.21 -16.59
CA GLU A 289 -2.30 6.26 -17.41
C GLU A 289 -2.17 5.45 -18.70
N LEU A 290 -1.00 5.51 -19.38
CA LEU A 290 -0.69 4.72 -20.58
C LEU A 290 -0.58 3.22 -20.28
N LYS A 291 -0.24 2.83 -19.05
CA LYS A 291 -0.21 1.45 -18.57
C LYS A 291 -1.56 0.99 -18.01
N GLU A 292 -2.59 1.84 -18.06
CA GLU A 292 -3.92 1.60 -17.48
C GLU A 292 -3.90 1.43 -15.94
N ASP A 293 -2.83 1.87 -15.29
CA ASP A 293 -2.69 1.90 -13.83
C ASP A 293 -3.20 3.23 -13.27
N TYR A 294 -4.53 3.34 -13.22
CA TYR A 294 -5.20 4.58 -12.82
C TYR A 294 -5.02 4.93 -11.34
N ALA A 295 -4.69 3.96 -10.49
CA ALA A 295 -4.43 4.21 -9.07
C ALA A 295 -3.14 5.04 -8.90
N HIS A 296 -2.03 4.57 -9.43
CA HIS A 296 -0.77 5.32 -9.37
C HIS A 296 -0.81 6.60 -10.22
N ALA A 297 -1.59 6.61 -11.32
CA ALA A 297 -1.80 7.85 -12.09
C ALA A 297 -2.48 8.94 -11.23
N LEU A 298 -3.54 8.59 -10.48
CA LEU A 298 -4.21 9.49 -9.55
C LEU A 298 -3.28 9.99 -8.44
N GLU A 299 -2.45 9.13 -7.86
CA GLU A 299 -1.44 9.51 -6.86
C GLU A 299 -0.48 10.55 -7.43
N CYS A 300 0.06 10.31 -8.62
CA CYS A 300 0.97 11.24 -9.27
C CYS A 300 0.30 12.58 -9.58
N TYR A 301 -0.87 12.60 -10.22
CA TYR A 301 -1.56 13.84 -10.56
C TYR A 301 -1.97 14.63 -9.32
N THR A 302 -2.38 13.95 -8.25
CA THR A 302 -2.73 14.59 -6.97
C THR A 302 -1.48 15.22 -6.33
N ALA A 303 -0.37 14.49 -6.27
CA ALA A 303 0.91 15.01 -5.76
C ALA A 303 1.45 16.18 -6.61
N GLY A 304 1.17 16.16 -7.92
CA GLY A 304 1.49 17.25 -8.82
C GLY A 304 0.52 18.43 -8.78
N GLY A 305 -0.65 18.30 -8.12
CA GLY A 305 -1.68 19.34 -8.10
C GLY A 305 -2.36 19.54 -9.48
N ASP A 306 -2.38 18.50 -10.32
CA ASP A 306 -3.09 18.52 -11.60
C ASP A 306 -4.57 18.17 -11.41
N HIS A 307 -5.31 19.13 -10.88
CA HIS A 307 -6.73 18.95 -10.53
C HIS A 307 -7.60 18.56 -11.73
N ALA A 308 -7.25 19.03 -12.93
CA ALA A 308 -7.99 18.69 -14.15
C ALA A 308 -7.88 17.21 -14.48
N LYS A 309 -6.67 16.64 -14.40
CA LYS A 309 -6.44 15.21 -14.61
C LYS A 309 -7.03 14.36 -13.50
N VAL A 310 -6.93 14.77 -12.23
CA VAL A 310 -7.60 14.10 -11.12
C VAL A 310 -9.11 14.05 -11.35
N SER A 311 -9.72 15.18 -11.74
CA SER A 311 -11.15 15.26 -12.06
C SER A 311 -11.55 14.31 -13.18
N GLU A 312 -10.77 14.29 -14.29
CA GLU A 312 -11.00 13.41 -15.44
C GLU A 312 -10.99 11.92 -15.01
N LEU A 313 -9.97 11.51 -14.26
CA LEU A 313 -9.83 10.12 -13.82
C LEU A 313 -10.90 9.72 -12.80
N LEU A 314 -11.31 10.60 -11.89
CA LEU A 314 -12.41 10.35 -10.95
C LEU A 314 -13.75 10.17 -11.68
N ILE A 315 -14.05 11.00 -12.67
CA ILE A 315 -15.25 10.88 -13.48
C ILE A 315 -15.23 9.54 -14.25
N ARG A 316 -14.11 9.21 -14.87
CA ARG A 316 -13.93 7.94 -15.57
C ARG A 316 -14.07 6.74 -14.64
N ASN A 317 -13.47 6.81 -13.44
CA ASN A 317 -13.58 5.74 -12.45
C ASN A 317 -15.04 5.53 -12.01
N ALA A 318 -15.79 6.61 -11.78
CA ALA A 318 -17.20 6.54 -11.43
C ALA A 318 -18.08 5.93 -12.54
N GLU A 319 -17.67 6.07 -13.81
CA GLU A 319 -18.36 5.46 -14.95
C GLU A 319 -18.05 3.96 -15.10
N LEU A 320 -16.81 3.57 -14.80
CA LEU A 320 -16.36 2.18 -14.87
C LEU A 320 -16.83 1.35 -13.69
N HIS A 321 -16.97 1.96 -12.52
CA HIS A 321 -17.30 1.32 -11.25
C HIS A 321 -18.55 1.94 -10.64
N PRO A 322 -19.75 1.56 -11.10
CA PRO A 322 -21.00 2.21 -10.68
C PRO A 322 -21.43 1.90 -9.25
N GLY A 323 -20.78 0.95 -8.57
CA GLY A 323 -21.08 0.61 -7.17
C GLY A 323 -20.67 1.72 -6.19
N MET A 324 -21.39 1.86 -5.07
CA MET A 324 -21.11 2.88 -4.05
C MET A 324 -19.74 2.74 -3.41
N GLY A 325 -19.19 1.53 -3.36
CA GLY A 325 -17.91 1.24 -2.71
C GLY A 325 -16.71 2.00 -3.27
N HIS A 326 -16.69 2.29 -4.57
CA HIS A 326 -15.57 3.01 -5.18
C HIS A 326 -15.41 4.45 -4.69
N TYR A 327 -16.49 5.12 -4.28
CA TYR A 327 -16.39 6.48 -3.73
C TYR A 327 -15.56 6.49 -2.44
N SER A 328 -15.71 5.48 -1.58
CA SER A 328 -14.89 5.38 -0.37
C SER A 328 -13.39 5.16 -0.67
N GLU A 329 -13.07 4.42 -1.73
CA GLU A 329 -11.68 4.24 -2.17
C GLU A 329 -11.08 5.54 -2.71
N MET A 330 -11.90 6.34 -3.40
CA MET A 330 -11.49 7.59 -4.04
C MET A 330 -11.65 8.82 -3.14
N GLU A 331 -12.10 8.67 -1.89
CA GLU A 331 -12.40 9.78 -0.98
C GLU A 331 -11.28 10.80 -0.87
N HIS A 332 -10.03 10.32 -0.69
CA HIS A 332 -8.86 11.20 -0.58
C HIS A 332 -8.72 12.12 -1.79
N TYR A 333 -8.90 11.59 -2.99
CA TYR A 333 -8.78 12.35 -4.24
C TYR A 333 -9.92 13.34 -4.44
N TYR A 334 -11.17 12.95 -4.14
CA TYR A 334 -12.30 13.88 -4.16
C TYR A 334 -12.09 15.05 -3.21
N ARG A 335 -11.61 14.80 -1.97
CA ARG A 335 -11.37 15.84 -0.97
C ARG A 335 -10.15 16.72 -1.28
N SER A 336 -9.24 16.27 -2.14
CA SER A 336 -8.08 17.05 -2.58
C SER A 336 -8.43 18.09 -3.66
N LEU A 337 -9.59 17.93 -4.33
CA LEU A 337 -10.03 18.87 -5.36
C LEU A 337 -10.50 20.19 -4.77
N PRO A 338 -10.16 21.34 -5.41
CA PRO A 338 -10.76 22.60 -5.10
C PRO A 338 -12.29 22.58 -5.29
N GLU A 339 -13.03 23.29 -4.45
CA GLU A 339 -14.50 23.35 -4.54
C GLU A 339 -14.99 23.82 -5.92
N ALA A 340 -14.25 24.74 -6.57
CA ALA A 340 -14.57 25.24 -7.90
C ALA A 340 -14.55 24.12 -8.97
N GLU A 341 -13.61 23.18 -8.88
CA GLU A 341 -13.52 22.02 -9.78
C GLU A 341 -14.72 21.10 -9.59
N ILE A 342 -15.10 20.86 -8.34
CA ILE A 342 -16.25 20.00 -8.01
C ILE A 342 -17.55 20.64 -8.53
N LEU A 343 -17.75 21.94 -8.31
CA LEU A 343 -18.94 22.69 -8.76
C LEU A 343 -19.05 22.82 -10.29
N ALA A 344 -17.95 22.62 -11.01
CA ALA A 344 -17.94 22.62 -12.47
C ALA A 344 -18.46 21.31 -13.08
N SER A 345 -18.56 20.21 -12.31
CA SER A 345 -18.89 18.89 -12.82
C SER A 345 -20.07 18.23 -12.10
N PRO A 346 -21.17 17.92 -12.80
CA PRO A 346 -22.28 17.14 -12.25
C PRO A 346 -21.85 15.80 -11.65
N SER A 347 -20.87 15.12 -12.26
CA SER A 347 -20.36 13.84 -11.76
C SER A 347 -19.60 13.98 -10.46
N LEU A 348 -18.79 15.04 -10.31
CA LEU A 348 -18.05 15.28 -9.07
C LEU A 348 -18.96 15.71 -7.93
N MET A 349 -19.98 16.57 -8.20
CA MET A 349 -21.00 16.93 -7.21
C MET A 349 -21.78 15.71 -6.72
N GLN A 350 -22.16 14.81 -7.65
CA GLN A 350 -22.79 13.53 -7.28
C GLN A 350 -21.85 12.70 -6.38
N GLY A 351 -20.57 12.59 -6.75
CA GLY A 351 -19.57 11.84 -5.98
C GLY A 351 -19.42 12.40 -4.56
N MET A 352 -19.32 13.73 -4.42
CA MET A 352 -19.24 14.38 -3.11
C MET A 352 -20.48 14.20 -2.26
N SER A 353 -21.69 14.30 -2.86
CA SER A 353 -22.94 14.01 -2.15
C SER A 353 -22.95 12.56 -1.62
N MET A 354 -22.54 11.59 -2.44
CA MET A 354 -22.46 10.20 -2.02
C MET A 354 -21.41 9.98 -0.94
N LEU A 355 -20.20 10.56 -1.06
CA LEU A 355 -19.14 10.45 -0.05
C LEU A 355 -19.60 10.97 1.32
N CYS A 356 -20.21 12.14 1.35
CA CYS A 356 -20.77 12.72 2.58
C CYS A 356 -21.85 11.79 3.19
N ALA A 357 -22.72 11.23 2.36
CA ALA A 357 -23.74 10.28 2.81
C ALA A 357 -23.14 9.00 3.41
N LEU A 358 -22.10 8.45 2.77
CA LEU A 358 -21.39 7.27 3.27
C LEU A 358 -20.62 7.53 4.58
N ALA A 359 -20.20 8.78 4.80
CA ALA A 359 -19.58 9.23 6.05
C ALA A 359 -20.63 9.67 7.10
N THR A 360 -21.93 9.46 6.85
CA THR A 360 -23.05 9.92 7.69
C THR A 360 -23.16 11.43 7.85
N ASP A 361 -22.43 12.21 7.06
CA ASP A 361 -22.59 13.67 6.94
C ASP A 361 -23.76 13.99 5.98
N TYR A 362 -24.98 13.82 6.46
CA TYR A 362 -26.16 14.03 5.65
C TYR A 362 -26.37 15.51 5.28
N ALA A 363 -25.93 16.43 6.12
CA ALA A 363 -25.97 17.86 5.82
C ALA A 363 -25.03 18.22 4.65
N GLY A 364 -23.82 17.72 4.67
CA GLY A 364 -22.87 17.84 3.56
C GLY A 364 -23.37 17.18 2.28
N SER A 365 -23.99 16.00 2.40
CA SER A 365 -24.60 15.30 1.25
C SER A 365 -25.69 16.15 0.59
N GLU A 366 -26.63 16.70 1.36
CA GLU A 366 -27.70 17.56 0.84
C GLU A 366 -27.17 18.88 0.27
N ARG A 367 -26.11 19.46 0.85
CA ARG A 367 -25.44 20.64 0.28
C ARG A 367 -24.99 20.39 -1.17
N TRP A 368 -24.31 19.28 -1.41
CA TRP A 368 -23.83 18.92 -2.75
C TRP A 368 -24.98 18.53 -3.69
N TYR A 369 -26.00 17.87 -3.17
CA TYR A 369 -27.22 17.59 -3.92
C TYR A 369 -27.90 18.88 -4.40
N HIS A 370 -28.10 19.86 -3.53
CA HIS A 370 -28.67 21.15 -3.91
C HIS A 370 -27.80 21.97 -4.86
N ALA A 371 -26.45 21.89 -4.71
CA ALA A 371 -25.54 22.49 -5.68
C ALA A 371 -25.73 21.90 -7.09
N LEU A 372 -25.89 20.57 -7.18
CA LEU A 372 -26.19 19.88 -8.44
C LEU A 372 -27.58 20.25 -8.98
N GLU A 373 -28.59 20.42 -8.12
CA GLU A 373 -29.93 20.88 -8.49
C GLU A 373 -29.89 22.29 -9.07
N ASP A 374 -29.15 23.20 -8.42
CA ASP A 374 -28.94 24.56 -8.90
C ASP A 374 -28.19 24.60 -10.24
N PHE A 375 -27.20 23.70 -10.42
CA PHE A 375 -26.53 23.54 -11.70
C PHE A 375 -27.52 23.10 -12.79
N ALA A 376 -28.37 22.10 -12.52
CA ALA A 376 -29.37 21.62 -13.46
C ALA A 376 -30.41 22.67 -13.83
N ARG A 377 -30.77 23.54 -12.88
CA ARG A 377 -31.73 24.66 -13.10
C ARG A 377 -31.12 25.77 -13.97
N ARG A 378 -29.84 26.04 -13.82
CA ARG A 378 -29.13 27.07 -14.64
C ARG A 378 -28.92 26.63 -16.10
N CYS A 379 -28.85 25.33 -16.35
CA CYS A 379 -28.67 24.76 -17.67
C CYS A 379 -30.01 24.66 -18.41
N GLY A 380 -30.02 24.92 -19.72
CA GLY A 380 -31.22 24.74 -20.55
C GLY A 380 -31.66 23.28 -20.67
N ASN A 381 -32.95 23.04 -20.95
CA ASN A 381 -33.48 21.67 -21.08
C ASN A 381 -32.85 20.85 -22.16
N GLN A 382 -32.31 21.48 -23.20
CA GLN A 382 -31.62 20.81 -24.32
C GLN A 382 -30.10 20.73 -24.16
N ASP A 383 -29.56 21.33 -23.11
CA ASP A 383 -28.13 21.33 -22.83
C ASP A 383 -27.68 19.94 -22.34
N ALA A 384 -26.58 19.44 -22.90
CA ALA A 384 -25.99 18.16 -22.52
C ALA A 384 -25.60 18.12 -21.04
N ALA A 385 -25.00 19.20 -20.53
CA ALA A 385 -24.63 19.32 -19.12
C ALA A 385 -25.85 19.34 -18.19
N GLY A 386 -26.91 20.04 -18.58
CA GLY A 386 -28.17 20.02 -17.86
C GLY A 386 -28.85 18.64 -17.84
N LYS A 387 -28.81 17.93 -18.97
CA LYS A 387 -29.29 16.54 -19.05
C LYS A 387 -28.47 15.62 -18.14
N GLN A 388 -27.14 15.78 -18.14
CA GLN A 388 -26.25 15.01 -17.26
C GLN A 388 -26.57 15.29 -15.80
N ALA A 389 -26.71 16.55 -15.40
CA ALA A 389 -27.04 16.92 -14.03
C ALA A 389 -28.38 16.32 -13.55
N ARG A 390 -29.45 16.40 -14.38
CA ARG A 390 -30.75 15.76 -14.08
C ARG A 390 -30.63 14.25 -13.95
N SER A 391 -29.79 13.62 -14.78
CA SER A 391 -29.53 12.18 -14.71
C SER A 391 -28.84 11.79 -13.41
N ARG A 392 -27.89 12.60 -12.95
CA ARG A 392 -27.17 12.39 -11.67
C ARG A 392 -28.08 12.63 -10.45
N LEU A 393 -28.97 13.62 -10.51
CA LEU A 393 -30.00 13.82 -9.48
C LEU A 393 -30.93 12.62 -9.36
N ALA A 394 -31.47 12.13 -10.49
CA ALA A 394 -32.33 10.95 -10.51
C ALA A 394 -31.61 9.71 -9.92
N TRP A 395 -30.31 9.60 -10.14
CA TRP A 395 -29.49 8.55 -9.53
C TRP A 395 -29.39 8.73 -8.01
N LEU A 396 -29.06 9.94 -7.53
CA LEU A 396 -28.96 10.25 -6.10
C LEU A 396 -30.29 10.02 -5.36
N ASP A 397 -31.43 10.36 -5.98
CA ASP A 397 -32.75 10.12 -5.40
C ASP A 397 -33.01 8.64 -5.10
N ILE A 398 -32.42 7.74 -5.92
CA ILE A 398 -32.53 6.29 -5.70
C ILE A 398 -31.45 5.81 -4.72
N ALA A 399 -30.22 6.31 -4.85
CA ALA A 399 -29.04 5.70 -4.21
C ALA A 399 -28.74 6.23 -2.80
N LEU A 400 -29.08 7.49 -2.48
CA LEU A 400 -28.69 8.09 -1.19
C LEU A 400 -29.27 7.33 0.00
N PRO A 401 -28.44 6.87 0.95
CA PRO A 401 -28.86 6.08 2.11
C PRO A 401 -29.95 6.77 2.93
N GLN A 402 -29.77 8.07 3.27
CA GLN A 402 -30.67 8.83 4.12
C GLN A 402 -32.06 9.06 3.54
N ARG A 403 -32.26 8.88 2.24
CA ARG A 403 -33.58 9.07 1.59
C ARG A 403 -34.52 7.87 1.74
N GLY A 404 -34.09 6.83 2.48
CA GLY A 404 -34.91 5.66 2.76
C GLY A 404 -35.41 4.91 1.50
N VAL A 405 -36.34 4.01 1.70
CA VAL A 405 -36.96 3.21 0.61
C VAL A 405 -38.46 3.49 0.44
N GLU A 406 -39.06 4.25 1.35
CA GLU A 406 -40.53 4.51 1.34
C GLU A 406 -40.98 5.26 0.09
N GLY A 407 -40.22 6.27 -0.35
CA GLY A 407 -40.49 7.03 -1.57
C GLY A 407 -40.10 6.37 -2.87
N LEU A 408 -39.32 5.27 -2.84
CA LEU A 408 -38.79 4.64 -4.07
C LEU A 408 -39.90 4.05 -4.95
N SER A 409 -41.04 3.65 -4.37
CA SER A 409 -42.22 3.19 -5.12
C SER A 409 -42.81 4.26 -6.05
N GLU A 410 -42.59 5.54 -5.74
CA GLU A 410 -42.98 6.68 -6.55
C GLU A 410 -41.83 7.20 -7.42
N THR A 411 -40.60 7.22 -6.87
CA THR A 411 -39.39 7.70 -7.54
C THR A 411 -39.01 6.80 -8.73
N ILE A 412 -39.03 5.47 -8.56
CA ILE A 412 -38.67 4.55 -9.63
C ILE A 412 -39.56 4.71 -10.88
N PRO A 413 -40.91 4.72 -10.78
CA PRO A 413 -41.75 4.97 -11.95
C PRO A 413 -41.57 6.39 -12.55
N ALA A 414 -41.24 7.39 -11.74
CA ALA A 414 -40.93 8.73 -12.24
C ALA A 414 -39.64 8.75 -13.06
N VAL A 415 -38.58 8.17 -12.54
CA VAL A 415 -37.29 8.03 -13.24
C VAL A 415 -37.46 7.22 -14.52
N PHE A 416 -38.28 6.17 -14.52
CA PHE A 416 -38.59 5.39 -15.71
C PHE A 416 -39.26 6.21 -16.82
N ARG A 417 -40.18 7.09 -16.45
CA ARG A 417 -40.80 7.99 -17.42
C ARG A 417 -39.78 8.93 -18.05
N LEU A 418 -38.87 9.50 -17.26
CA LEU A 418 -37.80 10.37 -17.74
C LEU A 418 -36.83 9.62 -18.69
N LEU A 419 -36.49 8.37 -18.38
CA LEU A 419 -35.68 7.49 -19.24
C LEU A 419 -36.39 7.21 -20.56
N ARG A 420 -37.67 6.83 -20.51
CA ARG A 420 -38.50 6.52 -21.70
C ARG A 420 -38.61 7.76 -22.61
N ASN A 421 -38.74 8.93 -22.04
CA ASN A 421 -38.81 10.19 -22.77
C ASN A 421 -37.43 10.70 -23.23
N LYS A 422 -36.34 10.00 -22.92
CA LYS A 422 -34.95 10.40 -23.19
C LYS A 422 -34.53 11.73 -22.54
N GLU A 423 -35.25 12.14 -21.50
CA GLU A 423 -34.94 13.34 -20.73
C GLU A 423 -33.72 13.16 -19.81
N VAL A 424 -33.51 11.92 -19.36
CA VAL A 424 -32.33 11.51 -18.59
C VAL A 424 -31.71 10.25 -19.20
N THR A 425 -30.42 10.05 -18.93
CA THR A 425 -29.69 8.81 -19.20
C THR A 425 -29.04 8.42 -17.89
N LEU A 426 -29.53 7.39 -17.21
CA LEU A 426 -28.87 6.98 -15.98
C LEU A 426 -27.45 6.53 -16.31
N PRO A 427 -26.44 7.00 -15.56
CA PRO A 427 -25.14 6.37 -15.60
C PRO A 427 -25.30 4.90 -15.19
N ALA A 428 -24.35 4.06 -15.56
CA ALA A 428 -24.26 2.73 -14.96
C ALA A 428 -24.34 2.87 -13.45
N PHE A 429 -25.20 2.10 -12.81
CA PHE A 429 -25.40 2.24 -11.37
C PHE A 429 -25.66 0.88 -10.74
N SER A 430 -25.14 0.69 -9.54
CA SER A 430 -25.37 -0.48 -8.73
C SER A 430 -25.97 -0.08 -7.39
N VAL A 431 -26.95 -0.82 -6.94
CA VAL A 431 -27.54 -0.68 -5.59
C VAL A 431 -26.74 -1.50 -4.56
N THR A 432 -25.72 -2.19 -4.98
CA THR A 432 -24.87 -3.05 -4.16
C THR A 432 -23.68 -2.28 -3.59
N SER A 433 -23.02 -2.89 -2.63
CA SER A 433 -21.89 -2.33 -1.91
C SER A 433 -20.86 -3.40 -1.57
N THR A 434 -19.75 -3.02 -0.95
CA THR A 434 -18.76 -3.95 -0.40
C THR A 434 -19.23 -4.69 0.86
N LEU A 435 -20.52 -4.59 1.22
CA LEU A 435 -21.12 -5.30 2.36
C LEU A 435 -21.66 -6.67 1.94
N PRO A 436 -21.61 -7.69 2.79
CA PRO A 436 -22.07 -9.05 2.45
C PRO A 436 -23.61 -9.16 2.55
N SER A 437 -24.33 -8.18 2.00
CA SER A 437 -25.79 -8.09 2.06
C SER A 437 -26.30 -7.19 0.93
N ILE A 438 -27.43 -7.57 0.32
CA ILE A 438 -28.20 -6.74 -0.60
C ILE A 438 -29.25 -5.94 0.16
N MET A 439 -30.00 -6.62 1.03
CA MET A 439 -31.12 -6.00 1.76
C MET A 439 -30.62 -4.96 2.77
N ASN A 440 -29.43 -5.14 3.27
CA ASN A 440 -28.78 -4.29 4.26
C ASN A 440 -27.41 -3.80 3.74
N GLY A 441 -27.39 -3.42 2.47
CA GLY A 441 -26.20 -2.91 1.78
C GLY A 441 -25.91 -1.45 2.08
N GLY A 442 -25.57 -0.69 1.05
CA GLY A 442 -25.37 0.77 1.18
C GLY A 442 -26.66 1.52 1.54
N LYS A 443 -27.82 0.97 1.21
CA LYS A 443 -29.15 1.44 1.58
C LYS A 443 -29.93 0.32 2.25
N ASP A 444 -30.75 0.65 3.25
CA ASP A 444 -31.59 -0.33 3.95
C ASP A 444 -32.89 -0.60 3.15
N PHE A 445 -33.04 -1.83 2.66
CA PHE A 445 -34.22 -2.34 1.97
C PHE A 445 -35.09 -3.23 2.87
N SER A 446 -34.84 -3.29 4.18
CA SER A 446 -35.55 -4.19 5.10
C SER A 446 -37.07 -4.03 5.07
N LEU A 447 -37.57 -2.81 4.86
CA LEU A 447 -39.01 -2.54 4.73
C LEU A 447 -39.67 -3.27 3.54
N TRP A 448 -38.92 -3.55 2.49
CA TRP A 448 -39.40 -4.27 1.32
C TRP A 448 -39.62 -5.76 1.59
N SER A 449 -39.00 -6.27 2.65
CA SER A 449 -39.21 -7.66 3.07
C SER A 449 -40.67 -8.00 3.32
N LYS A 450 -41.50 -7.03 3.74
CA LYS A 450 -42.94 -7.21 3.94
C LYS A 450 -43.71 -7.61 2.67
N LYS A 451 -43.18 -7.28 1.51
CA LYS A 451 -43.78 -7.54 0.18
C LYS A 451 -42.81 -8.27 -0.77
N ASP A 452 -41.84 -9.00 -0.24
CA ASP A 452 -40.73 -9.57 -0.97
C ASP A 452 -41.13 -10.43 -2.17
N ASN A 453 -42.11 -11.33 -2.01
CA ASN A 453 -42.59 -12.19 -3.12
C ASN A 453 -43.22 -11.36 -4.25
N LEU A 454 -44.00 -10.34 -3.92
CA LEU A 454 -44.61 -9.45 -4.92
C LEU A 454 -43.53 -8.65 -5.64
N LEU A 455 -42.59 -8.07 -4.91
CA LEU A 455 -41.48 -7.30 -5.48
C LEU A 455 -40.59 -8.17 -6.34
N TYR A 456 -40.28 -9.38 -5.92
CA TYR A 456 -39.52 -10.33 -6.73
C TYR A 456 -40.19 -10.65 -8.07
N GLN A 457 -41.49 -10.94 -8.04
CA GLN A 457 -42.22 -11.25 -9.27
C GLN A 457 -42.35 -10.08 -10.23
N THR A 458 -42.44 -8.85 -9.68
CA THR A 458 -42.68 -7.62 -10.47
C THR A 458 -41.40 -6.93 -10.91
N LEU A 459 -40.34 -6.99 -10.12
CA LEU A 459 -39.11 -6.20 -10.33
C LEU A 459 -37.93 -6.99 -10.91
N ARG A 460 -37.92 -8.34 -10.82
CA ARG A 460 -36.79 -9.14 -11.29
C ARG A 460 -36.39 -8.81 -12.74
N VAL A 461 -37.32 -8.97 -13.68
CA VAL A 461 -37.06 -8.75 -15.11
C VAL A 461 -36.78 -7.28 -15.43
N PRO A 462 -37.57 -6.29 -14.91
CA PRO A 462 -37.24 -4.89 -15.08
C PRO A 462 -35.88 -4.49 -14.51
N VAL A 463 -35.52 -4.97 -13.32
CA VAL A 463 -34.25 -4.66 -12.67
C VAL A 463 -33.07 -5.17 -13.51
N GLU A 464 -33.10 -6.43 -13.93
CA GLU A 464 -32.06 -7.00 -14.80
C GLU A 464 -31.97 -6.26 -16.15
N ALA A 465 -33.10 -5.89 -16.74
CA ALA A 465 -33.12 -5.18 -18.02
C ALA A 465 -32.55 -3.76 -17.95
N ILE A 466 -32.70 -3.10 -16.78
CA ILE A 466 -32.29 -1.69 -16.59
C ILE A 466 -30.86 -1.60 -16.09
N LEU A 467 -30.51 -2.43 -15.12
CA LEU A 467 -29.18 -2.44 -14.52
C LEU A 467 -28.17 -3.23 -15.37
N GLY A 468 -28.62 -4.00 -16.36
CA GLY A 468 -27.74 -4.82 -17.19
C GLY A 468 -26.91 -5.78 -16.32
N LYS A 469 -25.58 -5.74 -16.44
CA LYS A 469 -24.69 -6.59 -15.63
C LYS A 469 -24.86 -6.40 -14.11
N ASP A 470 -25.22 -5.19 -13.68
CA ASP A 470 -25.41 -4.85 -12.26
C ASP A 470 -26.75 -5.36 -11.71
N GLY A 471 -27.64 -5.84 -12.58
CA GLY A 471 -28.90 -6.48 -12.20
C GLY A 471 -28.83 -8.01 -12.12
N VAL A 472 -27.83 -8.63 -12.73
CA VAL A 472 -27.72 -10.09 -12.83
C VAL A 472 -27.63 -10.74 -11.45
N GLY A 473 -28.65 -11.49 -11.07
CA GLY A 473 -28.75 -12.17 -9.79
C GLY A 473 -29.13 -11.29 -8.59
N LEU A 474 -29.28 -9.97 -8.79
CA LEU A 474 -29.62 -9.03 -7.70
C LEU A 474 -30.94 -9.39 -7.01
N ALA A 475 -32.01 -9.56 -7.80
CA ALA A 475 -33.33 -9.88 -7.27
C ALA A 475 -33.37 -11.27 -6.60
N ASP A 476 -32.66 -12.24 -7.17
CA ASP A 476 -32.56 -13.59 -6.61
C ASP A 476 -31.82 -13.60 -5.27
N CYS A 477 -30.74 -12.82 -5.16
CA CYS A 477 -30.02 -12.66 -3.90
C CYS A 477 -30.88 -11.95 -2.86
N ALA A 478 -31.52 -10.84 -3.23
CA ALA A 478 -32.37 -10.05 -2.32
C ALA A 478 -33.54 -10.86 -1.74
N ILE A 479 -34.25 -11.65 -2.57
CA ILE A 479 -35.35 -12.49 -2.07
C ILE A 479 -34.84 -13.63 -1.18
N ALA A 480 -33.70 -14.24 -1.52
CA ALA A 480 -33.12 -15.30 -0.70
C ALA A 480 -32.67 -14.74 0.67
N GLU A 481 -32.06 -13.56 0.68
CA GLU A 481 -31.66 -12.89 1.92
C GLU A 481 -32.87 -12.48 2.76
N SER A 482 -33.91 -11.87 2.17
CA SER A 482 -35.15 -11.53 2.88
C SER A 482 -35.78 -12.72 3.59
N LYS A 483 -35.79 -13.89 2.94
CA LYS A 483 -36.32 -15.12 3.53
C LYS A 483 -35.43 -15.66 4.64
N PHE A 484 -34.11 -15.63 4.44
CA PHE A 484 -33.14 -16.00 5.47
C PHE A 484 -33.29 -15.19 6.74
N GLU A 485 -33.40 -13.85 6.62
CA GLU A 485 -33.57 -12.94 7.76
C GLU A 485 -34.92 -13.14 8.50
N LYS A 486 -35.92 -13.70 7.83
CA LYS A 486 -37.19 -14.15 8.46
C LYS A 486 -37.10 -15.50 9.13
N GLY A 487 -35.95 -16.18 9.07
CA GLY A 487 -35.77 -17.52 9.60
C GLY A 487 -36.38 -18.64 8.73
N GLU A 488 -36.72 -18.34 7.46
CA GLU A 488 -37.18 -19.37 6.52
C GLU A 488 -36.00 -20.23 6.05
N ASP A 489 -36.26 -21.52 5.80
CA ASP A 489 -35.25 -22.40 5.20
C ASP A 489 -35.03 -22.00 3.73
N ILE A 490 -33.81 -21.54 3.45
CA ILE A 490 -33.40 -21.17 2.09
C ILE A 490 -32.50 -22.21 1.41
N ALA A 491 -32.25 -23.36 2.01
CA ALA A 491 -31.32 -24.36 1.50
C ALA A 491 -31.69 -24.81 0.06
N GLY A 492 -32.95 -25.09 -0.19
CA GLY A 492 -33.44 -25.44 -1.52
C GLY A 492 -33.26 -24.31 -2.54
N ARG A 493 -33.50 -23.06 -2.13
CA ARG A 493 -33.30 -21.87 -2.96
C ARG A 493 -31.81 -21.62 -3.24
N MET A 494 -30.95 -21.75 -2.22
CA MET A 494 -29.52 -21.65 -2.42
C MET A 494 -28.97 -22.69 -3.40
N LEU A 495 -29.46 -23.94 -3.32
CA LEU A 495 -29.10 -24.98 -4.28
C LEU A 495 -29.52 -24.61 -5.72
N SER A 496 -30.69 -23.99 -5.92
CA SER A 496 -31.13 -23.52 -7.23
C SER A 496 -30.33 -22.29 -7.73
N LEU A 497 -29.71 -21.51 -6.85
CA LEU A 497 -28.90 -20.36 -7.21
C LEU A 497 -27.45 -20.73 -7.56
N ILE A 498 -26.93 -21.88 -7.10
CA ILE A 498 -25.54 -22.30 -7.38
C ILE A 498 -25.23 -22.33 -8.90
N PRO A 499 -26.08 -22.84 -9.80
CA PRO A 499 -25.81 -22.73 -11.22
C PRO A 499 -25.73 -21.30 -11.73
N HIS A 500 -26.53 -20.39 -11.17
CA HIS A 500 -26.49 -18.96 -11.50
C HIS A 500 -25.24 -18.25 -11.02
N MET A 501 -24.53 -18.79 -10.03
CA MET A 501 -23.23 -18.23 -9.58
C MET A 501 -22.21 -18.16 -10.72
N SER A 502 -22.21 -19.11 -11.64
CA SER A 502 -21.34 -19.05 -12.83
C SER A 502 -21.74 -17.91 -13.75
N GLU A 503 -23.04 -17.68 -13.92
CA GLU A 503 -23.54 -16.54 -14.71
C GLU A 503 -23.24 -15.19 -14.06
N ILE A 504 -23.45 -15.09 -12.75
CA ILE A 504 -23.11 -13.88 -11.98
C ILE A 504 -21.61 -13.57 -12.10
N ARG A 505 -20.73 -14.58 -12.01
CA ARG A 505 -19.29 -14.42 -12.19
C ARG A 505 -18.90 -13.94 -13.58
N GLN A 506 -19.58 -14.40 -14.62
CA GLN A 506 -19.25 -14.07 -16.01
C GLN A 506 -19.88 -12.77 -16.48
N LYS A 507 -21.10 -12.48 -16.05
CA LYS A 507 -21.93 -11.40 -16.58
C LYS A 507 -22.29 -10.33 -15.53
N GLY A 508 -22.24 -10.67 -14.23
CA GLY A 508 -22.61 -9.80 -13.12
C GLY A 508 -21.45 -8.97 -12.59
N THR A 509 -21.65 -8.42 -11.40
CA THR A 509 -20.64 -7.63 -10.69
C THR A 509 -20.08 -8.39 -9.49
N PRO A 510 -18.83 -8.10 -9.08
CA PRO A 510 -18.23 -8.67 -7.86
C PRO A 510 -19.07 -8.42 -6.61
N ASP A 511 -19.76 -7.30 -6.53
CA ASP A 511 -20.61 -6.91 -5.40
C ASP A 511 -21.73 -7.94 -5.15
N ILE A 512 -22.43 -8.36 -6.22
CA ILE A 512 -23.51 -9.38 -6.12
C ILE A 512 -22.91 -10.75 -5.78
N GLU A 513 -21.80 -11.11 -6.40
CA GLU A 513 -21.11 -12.36 -6.07
C GLU A 513 -20.72 -12.39 -4.59
N PHE A 514 -20.22 -11.27 -4.06
CA PHE A 514 -19.84 -11.16 -2.64
C PHE A 514 -21.05 -11.31 -1.72
N ALA A 515 -22.14 -10.57 -1.97
CA ALA A 515 -23.36 -10.66 -1.17
C ALA A 515 -23.94 -12.08 -1.18
N MET A 516 -23.98 -12.74 -2.34
CA MET A 516 -24.49 -14.10 -2.47
C MET A 516 -23.58 -15.13 -1.78
N GLY A 517 -22.25 -14.99 -1.89
CA GLY A 517 -21.29 -15.82 -1.16
C GLY A 517 -21.41 -15.64 0.35
N GLY A 518 -21.62 -14.39 0.78
CA GLY A 518 -21.88 -14.06 2.19
C GLY A 518 -23.17 -14.69 2.71
N LEU A 519 -24.24 -14.65 1.95
CA LEU A 519 -25.51 -15.28 2.30
C LEU A 519 -25.37 -16.82 2.39
N LEU A 520 -24.65 -17.42 1.44
CA LEU A 520 -24.35 -18.85 1.45
C LEU A 520 -23.58 -19.24 2.73
N ALA A 521 -22.54 -18.51 3.07
CA ALA A 521 -21.75 -18.77 4.28
C ALA A 521 -22.61 -18.62 5.57
N ARG A 522 -23.47 -17.61 5.65
CA ARG A 522 -24.40 -17.41 6.77
C ARG A 522 -25.40 -18.57 6.86
N SER A 523 -25.95 -19.02 5.75
CA SER A 523 -26.88 -20.16 5.71
C SER A 523 -26.19 -21.48 6.13
N GLN A 524 -24.94 -21.69 5.70
CA GLN A 524 -24.14 -22.85 6.12
C GLN A 524 -23.86 -22.82 7.63
N LEU A 525 -23.51 -21.63 8.16
CA LEU A 525 -23.25 -21.44 9.57
C LEU A 525 -24.49 -21.71 10.43
N SER A 526 -25.65 -21.17 10.05
CA SER A 526 -26.94 -21.41 10.72
C SER A 526 -27.35 -22.88 10.68
N GLY A 527 -26.98 -23.59 9.62
CA GLY A 527 -27.19 -25.05 9.48
C GLY A 527 -26.15 -25.91 10.18
N GLY A 528 -25.24 -25.34 10.99
CA GLY A 528 -24.19 -26.05 11.72
C GLY A 528 -23.02 -26.54 10.85
N ARG A 529 -22.97 -26.15 9.57
CA ARG A 529 -21.92 -26.55 8.62
C ARG A 529 -20.76 -25.54 8.64
N ILE A 530 -20.12 -25.39 9.81
CA ILE A 530 -19.12 -24.36 10.09
C ILE A 530 -17.92 -24.48 9.12
N GLY A 531 -17.42 -25.71 8.89
CA GLY A 531 -16.30 -25.94 7.98
C GLY A 531 -16.60 -25.54 6.53
N ASP A 532 -17.87 -25.72 6.09
CA ASP A 532 -18.31 -25.29 4.76
C ASP A 532 -18.38 -23.77 4.67
N ALA A 533 -18.91 -23.11 5.71
CA ALA A 533 -18.99 -21.66 5.79
C ALA A 533 -17.59 -21.03 5.72
N ARG A 534 -16.63 -21.54 6.47
CA ARG A 534 -15.23 -21.10 6.43
C ARG A 534 -14.63 -21.25 5.04
N ARG A 535 -14.71 -22.44 4.44
CA ARG A 535 -14.21 -22.69 3.07
C ARG A 535 -14.86 -21.79 2.02
N THR A 536 -16.15 -21.52 2.14
CA THR A 536 -16.85 -20.61 1.22
C THR A 536 -16.23 -19.21 1.28
N VAL A 537 -16.00 -18.64 2.47
CA VAL A 537 -15.43 -17.31 2.63
C VAL A 537 -13.95 -17.28 2.21
N GLU A 538 -13.15 -18.27 2.59
CA GLU A 538 -11.73 -18.37 2.23
C GLU A 538 -11.52 -18.47 0.72
N SER A 539 -12.30 -19.34 0.04
CA SER A 539 -12.25 -19.48 -1.42
C SER A 539 -12.68 -18.19 -2.14
N LEU A 540 -13.71 -17.52 -1.63
CA LEU A 540 -14.16 -16.24 -2.16
C LEU A 540 -13.06 -15.18 -1.98
N ARG A 541 -12.47 -15.09 -0.80
CA ARG A 541 -11.40 -14.16 -0.44
C ARG A 541 -10.15 -14.34 -1.32
N GLN A 542 -9.71 -15.58 -1.49
CA GLN A 542 -8.56 -15.89 -2.35
C GLN A 542 -8.81 -15.42 -3.78
N ARG A 543 -9.95 -15.78 -4.36
CA ARG A 543 -10.29 -15.40 -5.74
C ARG A 543 -10.40 -13.89 -5.93
N PHE A 544 -10.99 -13.17 -4.97
CA PHE A 544 -11.09 -11.71 -5.03
C PHE A 544 -9.72 -11.04 -4.91
N ALA A 545 -8.82 -11.58 -4.09
CA ALA A 545 -7.44 -11.11 -4.00
C ALA A 545 -6.68 -11.33 -5.32
N GLU A 546 -6.79 -12.53 -5.92
CA GLU A 546 -6.16 -12.87 -7.19
C GLU A 546 -6.67 -12.00 -8.37
N ASN A 547 -7.94 -11.57 -8.32
CA ASN A 547 -8.56 -10.71 -9.33
C ASN A 547 -8.43 -9.20 -9.01
N GLY A 548 -7.61 -8.80 -8.02
CA GLY A 548 -7.40 -7.40 -7.66
C GLY A 548 -8.60 -6.72 -6.98
N GLN A 549 -9.62 -7.47 -6.55
CA GLN A 549 -10.83 -6.94 -5.89
C GLN A 549 -10.61 -6.73 -4.39
N THR A 550 -9.58 -5.98 -4.04
CA THR A 550 -9.09 -5.84 -2.65
C THR A 550 -10.07 -5.15 -1.70
N ARG A 551 -10.95 -4.28 -2.23
CA ARG A 551 -11.96 -3.53 -1.44
C ARG A 551 -12.91 -4.42 -0.63
N PHE A 552 -13.12 -5.69 -1.03
CA PHE A 552 -14.00 -6.62 -0.33
C PHE A 552 -13.30 -7.38 0.80
N LEU A 553 -11.98 -7.49 0.76
CA LEU A 553 -11.19 -8.32 1.68
C LEU A 553 -11.41 -7.97 3.16
N PRO A 554 -11.49 -6.69 3.57
CA PRO A 554 -11.71 -6.35 4.97
C PRO A 554 -13.04 -6.89 5.53
N ASN A 555 -14.12 -6.87 4.73
CA ASN A 555 -15.41 -7.42 5.15
C ASN A 555 -15.42 -8.97 5.13
N MET A 556 -14.64 -9.60 4.24
CA MET A 556 -14.43 -11.06 4.25
C MET A 556 -13.62 -11.51 5.48
N ASP A 557 -12.58 -10.76 5.84
CA ASP A 557 -11.81 -11.01 7.06
C ASP A 557 -12.70 -10.86 8.32
N ALA A 558 -13.61 -9.89 8.35
CA ALA A 558 -14.59 -9.76 9.40
C ALA A 558 -15.60 -10.93 9.44
N MET A 559 -15.97 -11.48 8.27
CA MET A 559 -16.80 -12.71 8.23
C MET A 559 -16.06 -13.91 8.81
N LEU A 560 -14.78 -14.09 8.51
CA LEU A 560 -13.95 -15.14 9.09
C LEU A 560 -13.81 -14.98 10.62
N CYS A 561 -13.67 -13.75 11.10
CA CYS A 561 -13.68 -13.45 12.54
C CYS A 561 -15.01 -13.86 13.20
N ARG A 562 -16.16 -13.57 12.59
CA ARG A 562 -17.46 -14.00 13.12
C ARG A 562 -17.59 -15.54 13.16
N ILE A 563 -17.05 -16.24 12.15
CA ILE A 563 -17.00 -17.70 12.17
C ILE A 563 -16.11 -18.19 13.32
N ALA A 564 -14.96 -17.53 13.57
CA ALA A 564 -14.08 -17.84 14.69
C ALA A 564 -14.79 -17.66 16.04
N LEU A 565 -15.52 -16.57 16.24
CA LEU A 565 -16.35 -16.35 17.44
C LEU A 565 -17.40 -17.45 17.63
N HIS A 566 -18.08 -17.90 16.57
CA HIS A 566 -19.04 -18.98 16.62
C HIS A 566 -18.42 -20.34 16.98
N THR A 567 -17.15 -20.54 16.71
CA THR A 567 -16.41 -21.77 17.06
C THR A 567 -15.71 -21.69 18.41
N GLY A 568 -15.71 -20.53 19.07
CA GLY A 568 -14.97 -20.28 20.29
C GLY A 568 -13.46 -20.14 20.06
N ASP A 569 -13.01 -19.93 18.83
CA ASP A 569 -11.61 -19.64 18.47
C ASP A 569 -11.31 -18.15 18.77
N LEU A 570 -11.16 -17.86 20.06
CA LEU A 570 -10.94 -16.49 20.53
C LEU A 570 -9.58 -15.93 20.10
N ASP A 571 -8.57 -16.78 19.92
CA ASP A 571 -7.24 -16.35 19.47
C ASP A 571 -7.29 -15.79 18.04
N ALA A 572 -8.02 -16.44 17.14
CA ALA A 572 -8.22 -15.94 15.78
C ALA A 572 -9.05 -14.64 15.75
N ALA A 573 -10.07 -14.53 16.61
CA ALA A 573 -10.88 -13.33 16.73
C ALA A 573 -10.06 -12.14 17.25
N ASP A 574 -9.24 -12.37 18.26
CA ASP A 574 -8.32 -11.39 18.86
C ASP A 574 -7.22 -10.95 17.88
N GLY A 575 -6.71 -11.87 17.06
CA GLY A 575 -5.79 -11.57 15.97
C GLY A 575 -6.40 -10.58 14.98
N TRP A 576 -7.62 -10.86 14.52
CA TRP A 576 -8.34 -9.93 13.62
C TRP A 576 -8.58 -8.57 14.29
N TYR A 577 -8.99 -8.56 15.56
CA TYR A 577 -9.25 -7.33 16.32
C TYR A 577 -7.99 -6.44 16.41
N ARG A 578 -6.83 -7.03 16.71
CA ARG A 578 -5.57 -6.29 16.84
C ARG A 578 -5.02 -5.77 15.51
N GLU A 579 -5.19 -6.53 14.44
CA GLU A 579 -4.51 -6.23 13.16
C GLU A 579 -5.40 -5.52 12.15
N LYS A 580 -6.71 -5.81 12.14
CA LYS A 580 -7.62 -5.49 11.02
C LYS A 580 -8.88 -4.72 11.42
N ALA A 581 -9.25 -4.68 12.69
CA ALA A 581 -10.43 -3.96 13.13
C ALA A 581 -10.28 -2.45 12.86
N PRO A 582 -11.38 -1.74 12.52
CA PRO A 582 -11.34 -0.30 12.34
C PRO A 582 -10.89 0.42 13.62
N ARG A 583 -9.91 1.34 13.50
CA ARG A 583 -9.34 2.03 14.69
C ARG A 583 -9.83 3.46 14.86
N ASP A 584 -10.54 3.98 13.89
CA ASP A 584 -10.99 5.37 13.88
C ASP A 584 -12.51 5.46 14.02
N PRO A 585 -13.03 5.62 15.25
CA PRO A 585 -14.45 5.76 15.48
C PRO A 585 -14.98 7.16 15.08
N MET A 586 -14.10 8.15 14.88
CA MET A 586 -14.50 9.53 14.54
C MET A 586 -14.82 9.70 13.06
N HIS A 587 -14.34 8.80 12.20
CA HIS A 587 -14.57 8.84 10.75
C HIS A 587 -15.32 7.58 10.31
N LEU A 588 -16.57 7.49 10.76
CA LEU A 588 -17.45 6.39 10.39
C LEU A 588 -17.67 6.38 8.87
N ASN A 589 -17.52 5.18 8.29
CA ASN A 589 -17.93 4.92 6.91
C ASN A 589 -18.91 3.75 6.89
N VAL A 590 -20.09 3.96 6.33
CA VAL A 590 -21.14 2.94 6.22
C VAL A 590 -20.64 1.65 5.57
N MET A 591 -19.67 1.72 4.66
CA MET A 591 -19.06 0.55 4.02
C MET A 591 -18.27 -0.33 5.00
N LYS A 592 -17.84 0.23 6.15
CA LYS A 592 -17.16 -0.50 7.23
C LYS A 592 -18.11 -0.98 8.34
N ARG A 593 -19.42 -0.70 8.22
CA ARG A 593 -20.42 -1.04 9.24
C ARG A 593 -20.31 -2.50 9.69
N TYR A 594 -20.13 -3.43 8.76
CA TYR A 594 -19.99 -4.86 9.07
C TYR A 594 -18.77 -5.15 9.96
N GLN A 595 -17.68 -4.41 9.76
CA GLN A 595 -16.45 -4.52 10.56
C GLN A 595 -16.66 -3.95 11.96
N TYR A 596 -17.31 -2.78 12.12
CA TYR A 596 -17.64 -2.21 13.44
C TYR A 596 -18.55 -3.15 14.25
N LEU A 597 -19.57 -3.70 13.62
CA LEU A 597 -20.44 -4.70 14.27
C LEU A 597 -19.65 -5.95 14.68
N THR A 598 -18.70 -6.39 13.88
CA THR A 598 -17.84 -7.53 14.22
C THR A 598 -16.89 -7.17 15.36
N GLN A 599 -16.32 -5.96 15.36
CA GLN A 599 -15.48 -5.46 16.44
C GLN A 599 -16.23 -5.46 17.78
N ALA A 600 -17.46 -4.92 17.80
CA ALA A 600 -18.29 -4.94 19.00
C ALA A 600 -18.60 -6.37 19.49
N MET A 601 -18.78 -7.34 18.56
CA MET A 601 -18.94 -8.76 18.95
C MET A 601 -17.69 -9.33 19.61
N VAL A 602 -16.49 -9.00 19.15
CA VAL A 602 -15.22 -9.41 19.79
C VAL A 602 -15.11 -8.78 21.18
N GLU A 603 -15.36 -7.47 21.28
CA GLU A 603 -15.31 -6.73 22.55
C GLU A 603 -16.29 -7.30 23.59
N LEU A 604 -17.49 -7.71 23.16
CA LEU A 604 -18.45 -8.40 24.01
C LEU A 604 -17.96 -9.79 24.45
N SER A 605 -17.35 -10.55 23.53
CA SER A 605 -16.81 -11.89 23.88
C SER A 605 -15.64 -11.81 24.88
N ASP A 606 -14.90 -10.68 24.84
CA ASP A 606 -13.82 -10.37 25.80
C ASP A 606 -14.34 -9.81 27.14
N GLY A 607 -15.66 -9.70 27.32
CA GLY A 607 -16.26 -9.12 28.54
C GLY A 607 -16.07 -7.60 28.66
N LYS A 608 -15.97 -6.87 27.53
CA LYS A 608 -15.78 -5.42 27.45
C LYS A 608 -17.03 -4.71 26.89
N PRO A 609 -18.18 -4.74 27.57
CA PRO A 609 -19.43 -4.18 27.04
C PRO A 609 -19.37 -2.68 26.81
N ASP A 610 -18.63 -1.93 27.65
CA ASP A 610 -18.48 -0.48 27.49
C ASP A 610 -17.71 -0.13 26.21
N ALA A 611 -16.70 -0.91 25.84
CA ALA A 611 -15.96 -0.75 24.59
C ALA A 611 -16.90 -1.01 23.40
N ALA A 612 -17.70 -2.09 23.45
CA ALA A 612 -18.67 -2.41 22.41
C ALA A 612 -19.71 -1.29 22.21
N LEU A 613 -20.20 -0.68 23.31
CA LEU A 613 -21.10 0.47 23.23
C LEU A 613 -20.43 1.68 22.56
N LEU A 614 -19.17 1.96 22.90
CA LEU A 614 -18.40 3.04 22.25
C LEU A 614 -18.20 2.76 20.76
N THR A 615 -17.90 1.53 20.39
CA THR A 615 -17.74 1.12 18.97
C THR A 615 -19.06 1.27 18.19
N LEU A 616 -20.21 1.02 18.81
CA LEU A 616 -21.54 1.08 18.19
C LEU A 616 -22.14 2.48 18.18
N SER A 617 -21.76 3.36 19.12
CA SER A 617 -22.34 4.70 19.28
C SER A 617 -22.36 5.54 17.98
N PRO A 618 -21.29 5.54 17.14
CA PRO A 618 -21.32 6.27 15.88
C PRO A 618 -22.31 5.70 14.83
N LEU A 619 -22.76 4.45 15.01
CA LEU A 619 -23.72 3.79 14.11
C LEU A 619 -25.18 4.11 14.44
N GLU A 620 -25.47 4.68 15.62
CA GLU A 620 -26.84 4.97 16.06
C GLU A 620 -27.64 5.86 15.09
N PRO A 621 -27.06 6.90 14.45
CA PRO A 621 -27.78 7.73 13.49
C PRO A 621 -28.08 7.06 12.15
N TYR A 622 -27.47 5.94 11.86
CA TYR A 622 -27.63 5.18 10.61
C TYR A 622 -28.79 4.19 10.70
#